data_adcaf48273c2a19efef0b1b4fcc5a64a
#
_entry.id   adcaf48273c2a19efef0b1b4fcc5a64a
#
_cell.length_a   1.000
_cell.length_b   1.000
_cell.length_c   1.000
_cell.angle_alpha   90.00
_cell.angle_beta   90.00
_cell.angle_gamma   90.00
#
_symmetry.space_group_name_H-M   'P 1'
#
loop_
_entity.id
_entity.type
_entity.pdbx_description
1 polymer ?
#
loop_
_entity_poly.entity_id
_entity_poly.type
_entity_poly.pdbx_seq_one_letter_code
_entity_poly.pdbx_strand_id
1 'polypeptide(L)'
;LRYAAGIVKPLPIPSPRTVLFRLHWALGLTAGFVLALMGLTGALMSYEEAITAFANRDRMRVEAADRVPLAPTALAARIDAQAGGRIVNALTLSDDPNASAFVRFARDPETRVRPPSVYADPYDGAVLGPVRLEAAFATVRDLHRWLLIPGGSKGWGRTITGACTLALIVFLATGLYLRWPKIHRWRIWLKPSLSRPGRPRWWSLHAVAGTWLTPVYLVIALTGLTWSYPAFKDGATWLLAGPSERAKPARMAGHGEASPVPDSRPDAVDRAWAAFRAGEGQEAGVVTLTLPGADTATIRIRWLPRGVASLSARNEARYDAATGAFLSAEHAADTPLGRQILQSILEVHRGRFFGDLFALLFCLAALAMPGFAATGLTLYILRRRATVPCRRRAPGGASPRGG
;
A
#
# COMPACT_ATOMS: atom_id res chain seq x y z
N LEU A 1 -40.58 25.75 57.84
CA LEU A 1 -39.75 24.84 57.03
C LEU A 1 -39.58 25.48 55.64
N ARG A 2 -38.47 26.21 55.42
CA ARG A 2 -38.12 26.72 54.08
C ARG A 2 -37.17 25.70 53.46
N TYR A 3 -37.64 25.00 52.44
CA TYR A 3 -36.83 24.16 51.57
C TYR A 3 -35.96 25.11 50.69
N ALA A 4 -34.68 25.16 50.97
CA ALA A 4 -33.72 25.81 50.05
C ALA A 4 -33.57 24.91 48.81
N ALA A 5 -34.22 25.28 47.71
CA ALA A 5 -34.03 24.63 46.40
C ALA A 5 -32.59 24.91 45.97
N GLY A 6 -31.73 23.93 46.10
CA GLY A 6 -30.37 23.96 45.57
C GLY A 6 -30.40 24.14 44.06
N ILE A 7 -30.02 25.31 43.57
CA ILE A 7 -29.86 25.60 42.13
C ILE A 7 -28.71 24.73 41.64
N VAL A 8 -29.04 23.61 40.96
CA VAL A 8 -28.06 22.78 40.24
C VAL A 8 -27.51 23.65 39.11
N LYS A 9 -26.28 24.17 39.29
CA LYS A 9 -25.59 24.88 38.21
C LYS A 9 -25.44 23.96 37.00
N PRO A 10 -25.94 24.35 35.82
CA PRO A 10 -25.76 23.55 34.62
C PRO A 10 -24.26 23.36 34.37
N LEU A 11 -23.87 22.13 34.03
CA LEU A 11 -22.49 21.80 33.67
C LEU A 11 -22.09 22.65 32.44
N PRO A 12 -20.95 23.35 32.51
CA PRO A 12 -20.52 24.21 31.40
C PRO A 12 -20.30 23.37 30.15
N ILE A 13 -20.94 23.75 29.03
CA ILE A 13 -20.78 23.12 27.71
C ILE A 13 -19.31 23.26 27.33
N PRO A 14 -18.59 22.14 27.03
CA PRO A 14 -17.18 22.21 26.67
C PRO A 14 -16.99 22.96 25.34
N SER A 15 -15.96 23.81 25.27
CA SER A 15 -15.63 24.54 24.04
C SER A 15 -15.30 23.55 22.89
N PRO A 16 -15.56 23.91 21.61
CA PRO A 16 -15.23 23.05 20.45
C PRO A 16 -13.78 22.58 20.47
N ARG A 17 -12.85 23.46 20.88
CA ARG A 17 -11.41 23.12 21.04
C ARG A 17 -11.20 22.01 22.07
N THR A 18 -11.94 22.02 23.16
CA THR A 18 -11.87 20.97 24.20
C THR A 18 -12.41 19.64 23.68
N VAL A 19 -13.52 19.67 22.93
CA VAL A 19 -14.12 18.46 22.32
C VAL A 19 -13.14 17.85 21.32
N LEU A 20 -12.63 18.63 20.37
CA LEU A 20 -11.67 18.16 19.36
C LEU A 20 -10.37 17.67 19.98
N PHE A 21 -9.90 18.32 21.05
CA PHE A 21 -8.74 17.83 21.80
C PHE A 21 -9.01 16.47 22.46
N ARG A 22 -10.18 16.29 23.07
CA ARG A 22 -10.57 15.00 23.67
C ARG A 22 -10.68 13.91 22.59
N LEU A 23 -11.29 14.21 21.45
CA LEU A 23 -11.39 13.32 20.31
C LEU A 23 -9.99 12.93 19.80
N HIS A 24 -9.12 13.90 19.58
CA HIS A 24 -7.75 13.67 19.08
C HIS A 24 -6.96 12.71 19.98
N TRP A 25 -6.92 12.93 21.30
CA TRP A 25 -6.17 12.04 22.18
C TRP A 25 -6.87 10.68 22.38
N ALA A 26 -8.21 10.63 22.42
CA ALA A 26 -8.94 9.36 22.58
C ALA A 26 -8.69 8.42 21.38
N LEU A 27 -8.82 8.97 20.17
CA LEU A 27 -8.45 8.23 18.96
C LEU A 27 -6.96 7.88 18.94
N GLY A 28 -6.08 8.78 19.45
CA GLY A 28 -4.63 8.54 19.53
C GLY A 28 -4.25 7.34 20.38
N LEU A 29 -4.97 7.10 21.47
CA LEU A 29 -4.74 5.96 22.37
C LEU A 29 -5.33 4.63 21.80
N THR A 30 -6.27 4.69 20.88
CA THR A 30 -6.93 3.52 20.28
C THR A 30 -6.40 3.24 18.87
N ALA A 31 -6.74 4.07 17.90
CA ALA A 31 -6.32 3.91 16.51
C ALA A 31 -4.82 4.13 16.30
N GLY A 32 -4.15 4.92 17.17
CA GLY A 32 -2.75 5.26 17.04
C GLY A 32 -1.81 4.05 17.05
N PHE A 33 -2.10 3.01 17.82
CA PHE A 33 -1.31 1.78 17.83
C PHE A 33 -1.43 1.02 16.51
N VAL A 34 -2.65 0.87 15.99
CA VAL A 34 -2.90 0.22 14.68
C VAL A 34 -2.21 1.00 13.57
N LEU A 35 -2.33 2.33 13.57
CA LEU A 35 -1.67 3.18 12.58
C LEU A 35 -0.15 3.10 12.67
N ALA A 36 0.43 2.97 13.87
CA ALA A 36 1.87 2.75 14.05
C ALA A 36 2.31 1.43 13.40
N LEU A 37 1.55 0.36 13.60
CA LEU A 37 1.81 -0.93 12.98
C LEU A 37 1.66 -0.86 11.45
N MET A 38 0.60 -0.21 10.95
CA MET A 38 0.41 0.03 9.53
C MET A 38 1.54 0.87 8.94
N GLY A 39 2.04 1.87 9.66
CA GLY A 39 3.19 2.67 9.25
C GLY A 39 4.47 1.82 9.10
N LEU A 40 4.82 1.03 10.08
CA LEU A 40 5.99 0.15 10.03
C LEU A 40 5.91 -0.86 8.88
N THR A 41 4.80 -1.54 8.75
CA THR A 41 4.57 -2.52 7.68
C THR A 41 4.52 -1.86 6.30
N GLY A 42 3.92 -0.67 6.19
CA GLY A 42 3.90 0.13 4.96
C GLY A 42 5.30 0.58 4.52
N ALA A 43 6.12 1.06 5.46
CA ALA A 43 7.51 1.42 5.19
C ALA A 43 8.33 0.24 4.69
N LEU A 44 8.18 -0.93 5.31
CA LEU A 44 8.87 -2.15 4.87
C LEU A 44 8.45 -2.55 3.45
N MET A 45 7.15 -2.49 3.14
CA MET A 45 6.62 -2.80 1.80
C MET A 45 6.98 -1.74 0.74
N SER A 46 7.37 -0.52 1.13
CA SER A 46 7.78 0.51 0.17
C SER A 46 9.00 0.12 -0.64
N TYR A 47 9.85 -0.76 -0.09
CA TYR A 47 11.07 -1.26 -0.74
C TYR A 47 11.05 -2.78 -0.92
N GLU A 48 9.87 -3.40 -0.92
CA GLU A 48 9.69 -4.85 -1.10
C GLU A 48 10.44 -5.37 -2.31
N GLU A 49 10.33 -4.70 -3.47
CA GLU A 49 10.96 -5.14 -4.71
C GLU A 49 12.49 -5.10 -4.62
N ALA A 50 13.05 -4.03 -4.04
CA ALA A 50 14.50 -3.90 -3.88
C ALA A 50 15.07 -4.92 -2.88
N ILE A 51 14.37 -5.14 -1.76
CA ILE A 51 14.75 -6.13 -0.73
C ILE A 51 14.68 -7.54 -1.32
N THR A 52 13.61 -7.85 -2.06
CA THR A 52 13.42 -9.16 -2.71
C THR A 52 14.47 -9.38 -3.80
N ALA A 53 14.77 -8.38 -4.63
CA ALA A 53 15.81 -8.47 -5.66
C ALA A 53 17.18 -8.71 -5.02
N PHE A 54 17.52 -7.99 -3.96
CA PHE A 54 18.79 -8.22 -3.23
C PHE A 54 18.88 -9.63 -2.67
N ALA A 55 17.80 -10.16 -2.10
CA ALA A 55 17.77 -11.51 -1.52
C ALA A 55 17.84 -12.64 -2.57
N ASN A 56 17.49 -12.35 -3.82
CA ASN A 56 17.42 -13.33 -4.93
C ASN A 56 18.44 -13.06 -6.04
N ARG A 57 19.42 -12.18 -5.83
CA ARG A 57 20.37 -11.78 -6.88
C ARG A 57 21.08 -12.94 -7.56
N ASP A 58 21.31 -14.05 -6.82
CA ASP A 58 21.91 -15.29 -7.30
C ASP A 58 20.99 -16.08 -8.24
N ARG A 59 19.67 -15.85 -8.17
CA ARG A 59 18.65 -16.53 -8.99
C ARG A 59 18.12 -15.67 -10.13
N MET A 60 18.41 -14.37 -10.08
CA MET A 60 17.93 -13.40 -11.09
C MET A 60 18.84 -13.34 -12.31
N ARG A 61 19.96 -14.06 -12.32
CA ARG A 61 20.94 -14.04 -13.40
C ARG A 61 21.19 -15.44 -13.92
N VAL A 62 21.34 -15.51 -15.25
CA VAL A 62 21.71 -16.70 -16.01
C VAL A 62 22.81 -16.33 -17.01
N GLU A 63 23.50 -17.32 -17.56
CA GLU A 63 24.44 -17.11 -18.66
C GLU A 63 23.69 -17.30 -19.98
N ALA A 64 23.54 -16.24 -20.74
CA ALA A 64 22.92 -16.29 -22.06
C ALA A 64 23.74 -17.10 -23.04
N ALA A 65 25.06 -16.90 -23.04
CA ALA A 65 25.95 -17.38 -24.11
C ALA A 65 25.30 -17.13 -25.48
N ASP A 66 25.42 -18.01 -26.42
CA ASP A 66 24.75 -17.91 -27.73
C ASP A 66 23.42 -18.69 -27.79
N ARG A 67 22.76 -18.85 -26.60
CA ARG A 67 21.50 -19.60 -26.50
C ARG A 67 20.30 -18.76 -26.97
N VAL A 68 19.33 -19.40 -27.66
CA VAL A 68 18.09 -18.78 -28.06
C VAL A 68 17.04 -19.02 -26.97
N PRO A 69 16.34 -17.99 -26.48
CA PRO A 69 15.28 -18.17 -25.49
C PRO A 69 14.15 -19.06 -26.02
N LEU A 70 13.61 -19.89 -25.14
CA LEU A 70 12.46 -20.74 -25.47
C LEU A 70 11.23 -19.87 -25.80
N ALA A 71 10.38 -20.39 -26.70
CA ALA A 71 9.03 -19.85 -26.85
C ALA A 71 8.25 -19.93 -25.53
N PRO A 72 7.37 -18.95 -25.22
CA PRO A 72 6.69 -18.92 -23.93
C PRO A 72 5.95 -20.18 -23.53
N THR A 73 5.32 -20.86 -24.48
CA THR A 73 4.63 -22.12 -24.19
C THR A 73 5.59 -23.25 -23.89
N ALA A 74 6.69 -23.36 -24.65
CA ALA A 74 7.74 -24.34 -24.38
C ALA A 74 8.41 -24.12 -23.05
N LEU A 75 8.66 -22.85 -22.68
CA LEU A 75 9.20 -22.47 -21.38
C LEU A 75 8.22 -22.85 -20.24
N ALA A 76 6.94 -22.50 -20.38
CA ALA A 76 5.92 -22.87 -19.41
C ALA A 76 5.81 -24.39 -19.23
N ALA A 77 5.75 -25.16 -20.34
CA ALA A 77 5.65 -26.61 -20.29
C ALA A 77 6.85 -27.28 -19.58
N ARG A 78 8.07 -26.78 -19.82
CA ARG A 78 9.27 -27.30 -19.13
C ARG A 78 9.26 -27.00 -17.64
N ILE A 79 8.75 -25.82 -17.25
CA ILE A 79 8.62 -25.45 -15.85
C ILE A 79 7.50 -26.25 -15.16
N ASP A 80 6.35 -26.45 -15.83
CA ASP A 80 5.22 -27.24 -15.33
C ASP A 80 5.65 -28.68 -15.06
N ALA A 81 6.46 -29.28 -15.94
CA ALA A 81 7.00 -30.64 -15.79
C ALA A 81 7.86 -30.79 -14.51
N GLN A 82 8.50 -29.72 -14.04
CA GLN A 82 9.34 -29.68 -12.84
C GLN A 82 8.55 -29.24 -11.59
N ALA A 83 7.34 -28.66 -11.77
CA ALA A 83 6.63 -27.95 -10.73
C ALA A 83 5.69 -28.84 -9.88
N GLY A 84 5.65 -30.16 -10.12
CA GLY A 84 4.86 -31.08 -9.30
C GLY A 84 3.35 -30.81 -9.35
N GLY A 85 2.79 -30.61 -10.54
CA GLY A 85 1.35 -30.37 -10.77
C GLY A 85 0.91 -28.90 -10.66
N ARG A 86 1.84 -27.98 -10.45
CA ARG A 86 1.54 -26.53 -10.52
C ARG A 86 1.54 -26.08 -11.98
N ILE A 87 0.65 -25.16 -12.32
CA ILE A 87 0.50 -24.65 -13.69
C ILE A 87 0.98 -23.20 -13.74
N VAL A 88 1.85 -22.89 -14.69
CA VAL A 88 2.33 -21.53 -14.94
C VAL A 88 1.15 -20.65 -15.37
N ASN A 89 0.98 -19.52 -14.68
CA ASN A 89 -0.04 -18.53 -15.00
C ASN A 89 0.54 -17.28 -15.66
N ALA A 90 1.77 -16.90 -15.32
CA ALA A 90 2.41 -15.74 -15.93
C ALA A 90 3.93 -15.89 -15.95
N LEU A 91 4.52 -15.42 -17.03
CA LEU A 91 5.96 -15.31 -17.25
C LEU A 91 6.33 -13.83 -17.30
N THR A 92 7.32 -13.42 -16.52
CA THR A 92 7.93 -12.09 -16.67
C THR A 92 9.34 -12.27 -17.20
N LEU A 93 9.59 -11.70 -18.37
CA LEU A 93 10.80 -11.78 -19.15
C LEU A 93 11.43 -10.39 -19.29
N SER A 94 12.75 -10.33 -19.39
CA SER A 94 13.52 -9.10 -19.58
C SER A 94 14.16 -9.07 -20.96
N ASP A 95 14.48 -7.86 -21.44
CA ASP A 95 15.32 -7.66 -22.60
C ASP A 95 16.83 -7.85 -22.27
N ASP A 96 17.21 -7.88 -20.99
CA ASP A 96 18.57 -8.28 -20.57
C ASP A 96 18.72 -9.80 -20.81
N PRO A 97 19.59 -10.22 -21.73
CA PRO A 97 19.77 -11.65 -22.04
C PRO A 97 20.26 -12.46 -20.84
N ASN A 98 20.91 -11.83 -19.87
CA ASN A 98 21.39 -12.50 -18.66
C ASN A 98 20.37 -12.48 -17.51
N ALA A 99 19.15 -12.03 -17.76
CA ALA A 99 18.10 -12.07 -16.74
C ALA A 99 17.36 -13.41 -16.76
N SER A 100 17.10 -13.99 -15.59
CA SER A 100 16.21 -15.14 -15.45
C SER A 100 14.74 -14.73 -15.67
N ALA A 101 13.90 -15.68 -16.05
CA ALA A 101 12.47 -15.52 -16.10
C ALA A 101 11.88 -15.57 -14.67
N PHE A 102 11.00 -14.61 -14.33
CA PHE A 102 10.20 -14.70 -13.11
C PHE A 102 8.86 -15.36 -13.44
N VAL A 103 8.54 -16.43 -12.73
CA VAL A 103 7.43 -17.33 -13.03
C VAL A 103 6.42 -17.34 -11.90
N ARG A 104 5.17 -17.11 -12.25
CA ARG A 104 4.05 -17.15 -11.32
C ARG A 104 3.09 -18.27 -11.68
N PHE A 105 2.73 -19.09 -10.69
CA PHE A 105 1.78 -20.17 -10.86
C PHE A 105 0.33 -19.72 -10.71
N ALA A 106 -0.59 -20.49 -11.27
CA ALA A 106 -2.01 -20.36 -11.01
C ALA A 106 -2.33 -20.59 -9.53
N ARG A 107 -3.50 -20.14 -9.09
CA ARG A 107 -3.99 -20.49 -7.75
C ARG A 107 -4.44 -21.94 -7.76
N ASP A 108 -4.12 -22.63 -6.69
CA ASP A 108 -4.66 -23.96 -6.45
C ASP A 108 -6.21 -23.89 -6.46
N PRO A 109 -6.91 -24.71 -7.23
CA PRO A 109 -8.37 -24.63 -7.35
C PRO A 109 -9.12 -24.93 -6.04
N GLU A 110 -8.57 -25.82 -5.21
CA GLU A 110 -9.20 -26.26 -3.96
C GLU A 110 -8.91 -25.29 -2.81
N THR A 111 -7.62 -25.02 -2.57
CA THR A 111 -7.21 -24.16 -1.44
C THR A 111 -7.30 -22.67 -1.74
N ARG A 112 -7.40 -22.29 -3.02
CA ARG A 112 -7.36 -20.90 -3.52
C ARG A 112 -6.06 -20.18 -3.17
N VAL A 113 -5.08 -20.89 -2.65
CA VAL A 113 -3.75 -20.38 -2.33
C VAL A 113 -2.90 -20.38 -3.59
N ARG A 114 -2.09 -19.35 -3.76
CA ARG A 114 -1.12 -19.32 -4.86
C ARG A 114 0.18 -19.95 -4.38
N PRO A 115 0.72 -20.92 -5.15
CA PRO A 115 2.04 -21.46 -4.88
C PRO A 115 3.12 -20.37 -4.95
N PRO A 116 4.25 -20.53 -4.25
CA PRO A 116 5.38 -19.60 -4.34
C PRO A 116 5.85 -19.45 -5.79
N SER A 117 6.17 -18.22 -6.17
CA SER A 117 6.78 -17.90 -7.46
C SER A 117 8.21 -18.44 -7.53
N VAL A 118 8.71 -18.69 -8.74
CA VAL A 118 10.07 -19.17 -8.94
C VAL A 118 10.81 -18.33 -9.96
N TYR A 119 12.14 -18.41 -9.95
CA TYR A 119 12.99 -18.00 -11.05
C TYR A 119 13.33 -19.21 -11.90
N ALA A 120 13.40 -19.03 -13.21
CA ALA A 120 13.75 -20.08 -14.17
C ALA A 120 14.70 -19.55 -15.25
N ASP A 121 15.52 -20.42 -15.80
CA ASP A 121 16.37 -20.08 -16.97
C ASP A 121 15.48 -20.01 -18.21
N PRO A 122 15.43 -18.86 -18.95
CA PRO A 122 14.59 -18.70 -20.11
C PRO A 122 15.05 -19.52 -21.32
N TYR A 123 16.23 -20.11 -21.29
CA TYR A 123 16.83 -20.84 -22.38
C TYR A 123 16.54 -22.35 -22.36
N ASP A 124 16.51 -22.96 -21.18
CA ASP A 124 16.25 -24.39 -21.03
C ASP A 124 15.08 -24.73 -20.11
N GLY A 125 14.50 -23.72 -19.42
CA GLY A 125 13.39 -23.90 -18.49
C GLY A 125 13.79 -24.49 -17.13
N ALA A 126 15.08 -24.57 -16.80
CA ALA A 126 15.54 -25.04 -15.50
C ALA A 126 15.05 -24.13 -14.37
N VAL A 127 14.42 -24.69 -13.33
CA VAL A 127 13.94 -23.93 -12.17
C VAL A 127 15.12 -23.63 -11.25
N LEU A 128 15.48 -22.34 -11.12
CA LEU A 128 16.58 -21.84 -10.29
C LEU A 128 16.24 -21.77 -8.80
N GLY A 129 14.96 -21.87 -8.49
CA GLY A 129 14.45 -21.95 -7.14
C GLY A 129 13.32 -20.95 -6.80
N PRO A 130 12.69 -21.11 -5.62
CA PRO A 130 11.58 -20.25 -5.21
C PRO A 130 12.06 -18.84 -4.87
N VAL A 131 11.15 -17.86 -5.01
CA VAL A 131 11.42 -16.48 -4.62
C VAL A 131 11.55 -16.37 -3.11
N ARG A 132 12.74 -15.99 -2.65
CA ARG A 132 12.99 -15.76 -1.22
C ARG A 132 12.21 -14.52 -0.76
N LEU A 133 11.74 -14.56 0.48
CA LEU A 133 10.98 -13.51 1.17
C LEU A 133 9.54 -13.29 0.65
N GLU A 134 9.07 -13.99 -0.41
CA GLU A 134 7.72 -13.83 -0.92
C GLU A 134 6.66 -14.10 0.16
N ALA A 135 6.79 -15.20 0.91
CA ALA A 135 5.89 -15.54 2.01
C ALA A 135 5.97 -14.53 3.18
N ALA A 136 7.18 -14.05 3.49
CA ALA A 136 7.36 -13.03 4.53
C ALA A 136 6.66 -11.71 4.15
N PHE A 137 6.83 -11.24 2.92
CA PHE A 137 6.14 -10.04 2.44
C PHE A 137 4.62 -10.26 2.27
N ALA A 138 4.16 -11.47 1.95
CA ALA A 138 2.75 -11.81 1.99
C ALA A 138 2.18 -11.63 3.41
N THR A 139 2.89 -12.14 4.43
CA THR A 139 2.51 -11.96 5.84
C THR A 139 2.52 -10.48 6.26
N VAL A 140 3.56 -9.72 5.89
CA VAL A 140 3.63 -8.26 6.16
C VAL A 140 2.45 -7.52 5.50
N ARG A 141 2.10 -7.89 4.28
CA ARG A 141 0.97 -7.32 3.54
C ARG A 141 -0.37 -7.64 4.20
N ASP A 142 -0.54 -8.87 4.67
CA ASP A 142 -1.74 -9.29 5.40
C ASP A 142 -1.83 -8.62 6.78
N LEU A 143 -0.71 -8.41 7.45
CA LEU A 143 -0.64 -7.62 8.68
C LEU A 143 -1.03 -6.16 8.44
N HIS A 144 -0.53 -5.55 7.38
CA HIS A 144 -0.84 -4.17 7.00
C HIS A 144 -2.32 -3.98 6.65
N ARG A 145 -2.89 -4.92 5.87
CA ARG A 145 -4.23 -4.79 5.29
C ARG A 145 -5.32 -5.36 6.19
N TRP A 146 -5.01 -6.43 6.92
CA TRP A 146 -5.99 -7.25 7.63
C TRP A 146 -5.65 -7.48 9.10
N LEU A 147 -4.50 -6.97 9.61
CA LEU A 147 -3.98 -7.22 10.97
C LEU A 147 -3.83 -8.73 11.29
N LEU A 148 -3.60 -9.55 10.27
CA LEU A 148 -3.61 -11.02 10.33
C LEU A 148 -4.94 -11.62 10.86
N ILE A 149 -6.01 -10.83 10.89
CA ILE A 149 -7.35 -11.31 11.30
C ILE A 149 -7.94 -12.12 10.13
N PRO A 150 -8.48 -13.33 10.39
CA PRO A 150 -9.08 -14.17 9.36
C PRO A 150 -10.20 -13.47 8.58
N GLY A 151 -10.41 -13.93 7.32
CA GLY A 151 -11.46 -13.42 6.44
C GLY A 151 -10.95 -12.43 5.37
N GLY A 152 -9.68 -12.02 5.39
CA GLY A 152 -9.05 -11.19 4.36
C GLY A 152 -9.87 -9.93 4.03
N SER A 153 -10.19 -9.72 2.75
CA SER A 153 -10.94 -8.54 2.29
C SER A 153 -12.41 -8.49 2.75
N LYS A 154 -12.95 -9.57 3.29
CA LYS A 154 -14.31 -9.65 3.83
C LYS A 154 -14.33 -9.72 5.36
N GLY A 155 -13.15 -9.82 6.00
CA GLY A 155 -13.00 -9.97 7.45
C GLY A 155 -12.98 -8.64 8.20
N TRP A 156 -13.09 -8.73 9.53
CA TRP A 156 -13.06 -7.60 10.46
C TRP A 156 -11.74 -6.80 10.38
N GLY A 157 -10.63 -7.45 10.01
CA GLY A 157 -9.33 -6.77 9.86
C GLY A 157 -9.39 -5.58 8.90
N ARG A 158 -10.05 -5.76 7.74
CA ARG A 158 -10.28 -4.66 6.78
C ARG A 158 -11.13 -3.53 7.38
N THR A 159 -12.15 -3.86 8.14
CA THR A 159 -13.01 -2.86 8.78
C THR A 159 -12.22 -2.04 9.80
N ILE A 160 -11.40 -2.70 10.63
CA ILE A 160 -10.56 -2.03 11.63
C ILE A 160 -9.52 -1.12 10.96
N THR A 161 -8.77 -1.62 9.99
CA THR A 161 -7.76 -0.79 9.29
C THR A 161 -8.39 0.37 8.52
N GLY A 162 -9.55 0.16 7.90
CA GLY A 162 -10.33 1.22 7.25
C GLY A 162 -10.81 2.28 8.24
N ALA A 163 -11.36 1.88 9.40
CA ALA A 163 -11.77 2.81 10.46
C ALA A 163 -10.57 3.59 11.02
N CYS A 164 -9.42 2.95 11.22
CA CYS A 164 -8.19 3.63 11.63
C CYS A 164 -7.68 4.61 10.56
N THR A 165 -7.86 4.30 9.28
CA THR A 165 -7.51 5.24 8.19
C THR A 165 -8.45 6.46 8.18
N LEU A 166 -9.75 6.28 8.47
CA LEU A 166 -10.66 7.42 8.70
C LEU A 166 -10.24 8.23 9.92
N ALA A 167 -9.85 7.56 11.02
CA ALA A 167 -9.31 8.22 12.20
C ALA A 167 -8.05 9.04 11.86
N LEU A 168 -7.19 8.58 10.94
CA LEU A 168 -6.04 9.36 10.48
C LEU A 168 -6.48 10.69 9.85
N ILE A 169 -7.51 10.72 9.02
CA ILE A 169 -8.06 11.97 8.45
C ILE A 169 -8.55 12.89 9.58
N VAL A 170 -9.25 12.33 10.58
CA VAL A 170 -9.68 13.10 11.76
C VAL A 170 -8.46 13.66 12.54
N PHE A 171 -7.36 12.88 12.66
CA PHE A 171 -6.12 13.38 13.27
C PHE A 171 -5.52 14.54 12.50
N LEU A 172 -5.46 14.46 11.18
CA LEU A 172 -4.92 15.54 10.35
C LEU A 172 -5.74 16.82 10.52
N ALA A 173 -7.07 16.71 10.43
CA ALA A 173 -7.96 17.85 10.58
C ALA A 173 -7.92 18.44 12.00
N THR A 174 -8.04 17.61 13.03
CA THR A 174 -8.03 18.07 14.43
C THR A 174 -6.65 18.55 14.85
N GLY A 175 -5.57 17.89 14.41
CA GLY A 175 -4.19 18.29 14.69
C GLY A 175 -3.88 19.67 14.13
N LEU A 176 -4.26 19.93 12.88
CA LEU A 176 -4.09 21.23 12.25
C LEU A 176 -4.90 22.33 12.96
N TYR A 177 -6.18 22.06 13.29
CA TYR A 177 -7.04 22.98 14.03
C TYR A 177 -6.48 23.27 15.43
N LEU A 178 -6.06 22.27 16.18
CA LEU A 178 -5.53 22.42 17.53
C LEU A 178 -4.19 23.15 17.57
N ARG A 179 -3.42 23.02 16.49
CA ARG A 179 -2.15 23.71 16.31
C ARG A 179 -2.31 25.17 15.89
N TRP A 180 -3.47 25.57 15.33
CA TRP A 180 -3.68 26.91 14.78
C TRP A 180 -3.26 27.98 15.77
N PRO A 181 -2.18 28.75 15.51
CA PRO A 181 -1.64 29.69 16.47
C PRO A 181 -2.41 31.01 16.46
N LYS A 182 -2.42 31.70 17.58
CA LYS A 182 -2.95 33.07 17.66
C LYS A 182 -2.09 34.06 16.86
N ILE A 183 -0.78 33.81 16.74
CA ILE A 183 0.19 34.63 16.00
C ILE A 183 0.80 33.78 14.90
N HIS A 184 0.62 34.19 13.62
CA HIS A 184 1.12 33.51 12.46
C HIS A 184 2.56 33.89 12.15
N ARG A 185 3.50 33.03 12.57
CA ARG A 185 4.92 33.11 12.18
C ARG A 185 5.33 31.77 11.61
N TRP A 186 5.95 31.78 10.41
CA TRP A 186 6.39 30.57 9.73
C TRP A 186 7.29 29.66 10.61
N ARG A 187 8.14 30.26 11.48
CA ARG A 187 9.00 29.52 12.41
C ARG A 187 8.20 28.66 13.40
N ILE A 188 7.02 29.10 13.83
CA ILE A 188 6.17 28.34 14.74
C ILE A 188 5.62 27.12 14.02
N TRP A 189 5.33 27.24 12.74
CA TRP A 189 4.80 26.15 11.93
C TRP A 189 5.84 25.10 11.51
N LEU A 190 7.05 25.54 11.15
CA LEU A 190 8.03 24.72 10.46
C LEU A 190 9.28 24.37 11.29
N LYS A 191 9.57 25.08 12.40
CA LYS A 191 10.76 24.81 13.20
C LYS A 191 10.39 24.23 14.58
N PRO A 192 10.85 23.00 14.90
CA PRO A 192 10.64 22.44 16.23
C PRO A 192 11.45 23.18 17.28
N SER A 193 10.85 23.49 18.45
CA SER A 193 11.53 24.06 19.60
C SER A 193 12.03 22.92 20.50
N LEU A 194 13.35 22.70 20.53
CA LEU A 194 13.98 21.63 21.29
C LEU A 194 14.62 22.10 22.60
N SER A 195 14.72 23.44 22.80
CA SER A 195 15.43 24.07 23.95
C SER A 195 14.74 23.82 25.28
N ARG A 196 13.41 23.67 25.32
CA ARG A 196 12.66 23.45 26.54
C ARG A 196 12.41 21.98 26.79
N PRO A 197 12.98 21.33 27.82
CA PRO A 197 12.77 19.91 28.11
C PRO A 197 11.33 19.59 28.53
N GLY A 198 10.97 18.31 28.52
CA GLY A 198 9.67 17.83 28.96
C GLY A 198 8.54 18.04 27.94
N ARG A 199 7.34 18.33 28.42
CA ARG A 199 6.13 18.45 27.64
C ARG A 199 6.23 19.43 26.44
N PRO A 200 6.83 20.65 26.57
CA PRO A 200 6.93 21.58 25.43
C PRO A 200 7.74 21.02 24.25
N ARG A 201 8.82 20.28 24.52
CA ARG A 201 9.65 19.63 23.48
C ARG A 201 8.83 18.59 22.71
N TRP A 202 8.19 17.68 23.44
CA TRP A 202 7.39 16.60 22.81
C TRP A 202 6.20 17.15 22.04
N TRP A 203 5.55 18.19 22.57
CA TRP A 203 4.48 18.88 21.86
C TRP A 203 4.98 19.54 20.57
N SER A 204 6.12 20.22 20.62
CA SER A 204 6.68 20.89 19.45
C SER A 204 7.08 19.88 18.36
N LEU A 205 7.75 18.78 18.74
CA LEU A 205 8.10 17.71 17.81
C LEU A 205 6.85 17.11 17.15
N HIS A 206 5.88 16.68 17.96
CA HIS A 206 4.63 16.10 17.47
C HIS A 206 3.90 17.05 16.51
N ALA A 207 3.73 18.30 16.92
CA ALA A 207 2.95 19.27 16.18
C ALA A 207 3.65 19.75 14.88
N VAL A 208 4.98 19.95 14.90
CA VAL A 208 5.74 20.38 13.71
C VAL A 208 5.84 19.24 12.70
N ALA A 209 6.24 18.05 13.15
CA ALA A 209 6.29 16.87 12.28
C ALA A 209 4.90 16.57 11.68
N GLY A 210 3.83 16.67 12.48
CA GLY A 210 2.46 16.53 12.00
C GLY A 210 2.10 17.53 10.91
N THR A 211 2.52 18.79 11.05
CA THR A 211 2.30 19.80 10.00
C THR A 211 3.04 19.45 8.70
N TRP A 212 4.30 19.04 8.78
CA TRP A 212 5.09 18.69 7.60
C TRP A 212 4.56 17.47 6.86
N LEU A 213 4.13 16.45 7.62
CA LEU A 213 3.71 15.20 7.06
C LEU A 213 2.21 15.14 6.70
N THR A 214 1.44 16.20 7.05
CA THR A 214 0.00 16.27 6.72
C THR A 214 -0.30 16.01 5.23
N PRO A 215 0.38 16.64 4.25
CA PRO A 215 0.08 16.39 2.84
C PRO A 215 0.34 14.92 2.44
N VAL A 216 1.45 14.34 2.92
CA VAL A 216 1.82 12.95 2.64
C VAL A 216 0.80 11.99 3.25
N TYR A 217 0.47 12.16 4.52
CA TYR A 217 -0.53 11.32 5.19
C TYR A 217 -1.93 11.46 4.58
N LEU A 218 -2.28 12.64 4.07
CA LEU A 218 -3.55 12.82 3.38
C LEU A 218 -3.61 11.97 2.10
N VAL A 219 -2.54 11.96 1.29
CA VAL A 219 -2.45 11.11 0.10
C VAL A 219 -2.50 9.64 0.49
N ILE A 220 -1.71 9.20 1.49
CA ILE A 220 -1.70 7.83 1.99
C ILE A 220 -3.10 7.42 2.49
N ALA A 221 -3.79 8.28 3.25
CA ALA A 221 -5.11 7.97 3.78
C ALA A 221 -6.17 7.87 2.66
N LEU A 222 -6.23 8.87 1.77
CA LEU A 222 -7.22 8.89 0.69
C LEU A 222 -7.04 7.70 -0.27
N THR A 223 -5.81 7.40 -0.65
CA THR A 223 -5.52 6.22 -1.50
C THR A 223 -5.82 4.92 -0.75
N GLY A 224 -5.46 4.81 0.52
CA GLY A 224 -5.76 3.65 1.37
C GLY A 224 -7.26 3.36 1.49
N LEU A 225 -8.09 4.40 1.62
CA LEU A 225 -9.55 4.27 1.70
C LEU A 225 -10.19 3.70 0.43
N THR A 226 -9.56 3.84 -0.74
CA THR A 226 -10.08 3.26 -1.99
C THR A 226 -10.15 1.73 -1.95
N TRP A 227 -9.27 1.08 -1.17
CA TRP A 227 -9.32 -0.37 -0.96
C TRP A 227 -10.27 -0.78 0.17
N SER A 228 -10.55 0.13 1.11
CA SER A 228 -11.40 -0.18 2.27
C SER A 228 -12.88 0.06 1.99
N TYR A 229 -13.21 1.11 1.25
CA TYR A 229 -14.59 1.54 1.03
C TYR A 229 -14.90 1.79 -0.44
N PRO A 230 -15.87 1.07 -1.05
CA PRO A 230 -16.29 1.29 -2.44
C PRO A 230 -16.64 2.74 -2.75
N ALA A 231 -17.33 3.44 -1.84
CA ALA A 231 -17.70 4.84 -2.02
C ALA A 231 -16.49 5.77 -2.24
N PHE A 232 -15.36 5.51 -1.58
CA PHE A 232 -14.12 6.28 -1.82
C PHE A 232 -13.52 5.96 -3.19
N LYS A 233 -13.55 4.70 -3.60
CA LYS A 233 -13.10 4.29 -4.94
C LYS A 233 -13.96 4.94 -6.02
N ASP A 234 -15.28 4.89 -5.87
CA ASP A 234 -16.22 5.46 -6.83
C ASP A 234 -16.10 6.99 -6.89
N GLY A 235 -15.92 7.64 -5.73
CA GLY A 235 -15.67 9.07 -5.64
C GLY A 235 -14.35 9.48 -6.31
N ALA A 236 -13.27 8.74 -6.08
CA ALA A 236 -11.98 8.97 -6.74
C ALA A 236 -12.09 8.78 -8.26
N THR A 237 -12.82 7.74 -8.71
CA THR A 237 -13.06 7.50 -10.14
C THR A 237 -13.84 8.63 -10.77
N TRP A 238 -14.90 9.09 -10.13
CA TRP A 238 -15.69 10.22 -10.61
C TRP A 238 -14.86 11.50 -10.71
N LEU A 239 -14.06 11.80 -9.69
CA LEU A 239 -13.25 13.01 -9.63
C LEU A 239 -12.12 13.02 -10.65
N LEU A 240 -11.44 11.88 -10.86
CA LEU A 240 -10.21 11.80 -11.64
C LEU A 240 -10.46 11.39 -13.11
N ALA A 241 -11.47 10.55 -13.38
CA ALA A 241 -11.75 10.04 -14.72
C ALA A 241 -13.12 10.48 -15.28
N GLY A 242 -13.93 11.19 -14.48
CA GLY A 242 -15.23 11.71 -14.89
C GLY A 242 -16.38 10.71 -14.74
N PRO A 243 -17.65 11.19 -14.92
CA PRO A 243 -18.84 10.39 -14.67
C PRO A 243 -19.02 9.22 -15.64
N SER A 244 -18.51 9.32 -16.87
CA SER A 244 -18.61 8.28 -17.90
C SER A 244 -17.84 6.99 -17.53
N GLU A 245 -16.75 7.10 -16.81
CA GLU A 245 -15.98 5.94 -16.34
C GLU A 245 -16.66 5.22 -15.15
N ARG A 246 -17.41 5.96 -14.34
CA ARG A 246 -18.22 5.38 -13.25
C ARG A 246 -19.38 4.54 -13.80
N ALA A 247 -19.96 4.98 -14.91
CA ALA A 247 -21.09 4.29 -15.56
C ALA A 247 -20.67 3.03 -16.32
N LYS A 248 -19.38 2.89 -16.66
CA LYS A 248 -18.88 1.61 -17.19
C LYS A 248 -18.92 0.61 -16.02
N PRO A 249 -19.77 -0.46 -16.11
CA PRO A 249 -19.63 -1.55 -15.15
C PRO A 249 -18.15 -1.86 -15.13
N ALA A 250 -17.57 -2.01 -13.91
CA ALA A 250 -16.21 -2.48 -13.80
C ALA A 250 -16.14 -3.66 -14.75
N ARG A 251 -15.50 -3.48 -15.92
CA ARG A 251 -15.24 -4.59 -16.84
C ARG A 251 -14.38 -5.50 -16.00
N MET A 252 -15.11 -6.40 -15.37
CA MET A 252 -14.58 -7.42 -14.50
C MET A 252 -13.45 -8.04 -15.26
N ALA A 253 -12.28 -7.99 -14.66
CA ALA A 253 -11.28 -8.96 -15.00
C ALA A 253 -12.00 -10.32 -14.99
N GLY A 254 -12.43 -10.78 -16.18
CA GLY A 254 -12.91 -12.08 -16.51
C GLY A 254 -13.86 -12.78 -15.50
N HIS A 255 -15.11 -12.35 -15.43
CA HIS A 255 -16.23 -13.20 -15.06
C HIS A 255 -17.43 -12.72 -15.90
N GLY A 256 -17.26 -12.72 -17.23
CA GLY A 256 -18.36 -12.84 -18.17
C GLY A 256 -18.81 -14.30 -18.12
N GLU A 257 -20.11 -14.54 -18.28
CA GLU A 257 -20.66 -15.87 -18.47
C GLU A 257 -19.77 -16.65 -19.44
N ALA A 258 -19.31 -17.81 -18.98
CA ALA A 258 -18.42 -18.68 -19.72
C ALA A 258 -19.13 -19.12 -21.01
N SER A 259 -18.86 -18.40 -22.10
CA SER A 259 -18.90 -19.06 -23.39
C SER A 259 -17.82 -20.17 -23.35
N PRO A 260 -18.09 -21.38 -23.78
CA PRO A 260 -17.08 -22.43 -23.81
C PRO A 260 -15.90 -21.89 -24.64
N VAL A 261 -14.81 -21.57 -23.92
CA VAL A 261 -13.56 -21.13 -24.57
C VAL A 261 -13.03 -22.34 -25.27
N PRO A 262 -12.84 -22.30 -26.62
CA PRO A 262 -12.12 -23.37 -27.32
C PRO A 262 -10.78 -23.55 -26.61
N ASP A 263 -10.32 -24.79 -26.46
CA ASP A 263 -9.01 -25.13 -25.92
C ASP A 263 -7.99 -24.11 -26.40
N SER A 264 -7.45 -23.34 -25.45
CA SER A 264 -6.44 -22.33 -25.76
C SER A 264 -5.24 -23.05 -26.34
N ARG A 265 -5.11 -22.98 -27.67
CA ARG A 265 -4.06 -23.70 -28.37
C ARG A 265 -2.72 -23.10 -27.99
N PRO A 266 -1.74 -23.88 -27.53
CA PRO A 266 -0.39 -23.39 -27.26
C PRO A 266 0.12 -22.48 -28.37
N ASP A 267 -0.11 -22.85 -29.64
CA ASP A 267 0.25 -22.05 -30.81
C ASP A 267 -0.33 -20.62 -30.83
N ALA A 268 -1.48 -20.35 -30.20
CA ALA A 268 -2.06 -19.03 -30.16
C ALA A 268 -1.24 -18.08 -29.23
N VAL A 269 -0.71 -18.61 -28.12
CA VAL A 269 0.15 -17.85 -27.19
C VAL A 269 1.47 -17.50 -27.90
N ASP A 270 2.09 -18.44 -28.60
CA ASP A 270 3.35 -18.20 -29.30
C ASP A 270 3.16 -17.26 -30.50
N ARG A 271 2.01 -17.36 -31.22
CA ARG A 271 1.67 -16.37 -32.26
C ARG A 271 1.46 -14.98 -31.69
N ALA A 272 0.73 -14.85 -30.55
CA ALA A 272 0.54 -13.57 -29.89
C ALA A 272 1.87 -12.98 -29.41
N TRP A 273 2.76 -13.82 -28.89
CA TRP A 273 4.11 -13.42 -28.48
C TRP A 273 4.95 -12.94 -29.67
N ALA A 274 4.95 -13.68 -30.77
CA ALA A 274 5.65 -13.30 -32.00
C ALA A 274 5.11 -11.97 -32.57
N ALA A 275 3.79 -11.80 -32.62
CA ALA A 275 3.15 -10.57 -33.06
C ALA A 275 3.50 -9.38 -32.14
N PHE A 276 3.48 -9.60 -30.82
CA PHE A 276 3.90 -8.60 -29.85
C PHE A 276 5.38 -8.19 -30.06
N ARG A 277 6.29 -9.15 -30.21
CA ARG A 277 7.71 -8.87 -30.42
C ARG A 277 8.00 -8.14 -31.74
N ALA A 278 7.21 -8.43 -32.78
CA ALA A 278 7.33 -7.76 -34.07
C ALA A 278 6.76 -6.31 -34.06
N GLY A 279 5.79 -6.03 -33.20
CA GLY A 279 5.10 -4.74 -33.09
C GLY A 279 5.41 -4.01 -31.78
N GLU A 280 4.45 -4.02 -30.86
CA GLU A 280 4.45 -3.28 -29.60
C GLU A 280 5.66 -3.58 -28.68
N GLY A 281 6.26 -4.75 -28.80
CA GLY A 281 7.34 -5.23 -27.95
C GLY A 281 8.74 -4.85 -28.37
N GLN A 282 8.94 -4.06 -29.44
CA GLN A 282 10.28 -3.73 -29.97
C GLN A 282 11.11 -2.91 -28.95
N GLU A 283 10.46 -2.03 -28.19
CA GLU A 283 11.10 -1.22 -27.17
C GLU A 283 10.79 -1.70 -25.74
N ALA A 284 10.25 -2.89 -25.60
CA ALA A 284 9.91 -3.45 -24.29
C ALA A 284 11.18 -3.88 -23.54
N GLY A 285 11.35 -3.41 -22.30
CA GLY A 285 12.42 -3.83 -21.39
C GLY A 285 12.01 -5.01 -20.53
N VAL A 286 10.88 -4.89 -19.81
CA VAL A 286 10.34 -5.98 -18.97
C VAL A 286 8.93 -6.30 -19.43
N VAL A 287 8.67 -7.56 -19.75
CA VAL A 287 7.40 -8.03 -20.28
C VAL A 287 6.80 -9.09 -19.38
N THR A 288 5.54 -8.90 -18.99
CA THR A 288 4.76 -9.92 -18.28
C THR A 288 3.68 -10.46 -19.20
N LEU A 289 3.86 -11.69 -19.65
CA LEU A 289 2.89 -12.47 -20.40
C LEU A 289 2.01 -13.25 -19.40
N THR A 290 0.70 -12.99 -19.42
CA THR A 290 -0.27 -13.79 -18.65
C THR A 290 -0.87 -14.83 -19.57
N LEU A 291 -0.66 -16.11 -19.23
CA LEU A 291 -1.20 -17.23 -19.97
C LEU A 291 -2.71 -17.33 -19.75
N PRO A 292 -3.49 -17.63 -20.80
CA PRO A 292 -4.94 -17.78 -20.66
C PRO A 292 -5.27 -19.01 -19.81
N GLY A 293 -6.19 -18.83 -18.86
CA GLY A 293 -6.82 -19.95 -18.15
C GLY A 293 -8.04 -20.43 -18.93
N ALA A 294 -8.68 -21.51 -18.46
CA ALA A 294 -9.84 -22.12 -19.10
C ALA A 294 -11.00 -21.15 -19.38
N ASP A 295 -11.13 -20.10 -18.55
CA ASP A 295 -12.24 -19.12 -18.62
C ASP A 295 -11.83 -17.78 -19.24
N THR A 296 -10.63 -17.68 -19.87
CA THR A 296 -10.15 -16.40 -20.40
C THR A 296 -10.07 -16.39 -21.91
N ALA A 297 -10.83 -15.52 -22.56
CA ALA A 297 -10.84 -15.33 -24.00
C ALA A 297 -9.65 -14.53 -24.55
N THR A 298 -8.77 -14.01 -23.67
CA THR A 298 -7.68 -13.12 -24.08
C THR A 298 -6.35 -13.47 -23.43
N ILE A 299 -5.29 -13.43 -24.24
CA ILE A 299 -3.90 -13.40 -23.80
C ILE A 299 -3.55 -11.96 -23.48
N ARG A 300 -2.99 -11.71 -22.30
CA ARG A 300 -2.63 -10.36 -21.86
C ARG A 300 -1.12 -10.22 -21.73
N ILE A 301 -0.57 -9.25 -22.45
CA ILE A 301 0.85 -8.88 -22.39
C ILE A 301 0.96 -7.47 -21.82
N ARG A 302 1.71 -7.34 -20.74
CA ARG A 302 2.03 -6.05 -20.11
C ARG A 302 3.52 -5.82 -20.22
N TRP A 303 3.91 -4.57 -20.49
CA TRP A 303 5.33 -4.27 -20.59
C TRP A 303 5.66 -2.88 -20.05
N LEU A 304 6.90 -2.74 -19.64
CA LEU A 304 7.53 -1.46 -19.39
C LEU A 304 8.47 -1.15 -20.54
N PRO A 305 8.55 0.11 -20.98
CA PRO A 305 9.57 0.52 -21.95
C PRO A 305 10.97 0.26 -21.40
N ARG A 306 11.93 0.10 -22.30
CA ARG A 306 13.34 -0.11 -21.95
C ARG A 306 13.86 1.02 -21.07
N GLY A 307 14.57 0.69 -19.98
CA GLY A 307 15.11 1.66 -19.03
C GLY A 307 14.09 2.30 -18.09
N VAL A 308 12.80 1.94 -18.16
CA VAL A 308 11.75 2.47 -17.30
C VAL A 308 11.39 1.44 -16.23
N ALA A 309 11.57 1.81 -14.97
CA ALA A 309 11.25 0.95 -13.81
C ALA A 309 9.88 1.23 -13.20
N SER A 310 9.28 2.40 -13.48
CA SER A 310 8.01 2.80 -12.88
C SER A 310 6.84 2.02 -13.43
N LEU A 311 6.10 1.34 -12.56
CA LEU A 311 4.88 0.61 -12.94
C LEU A 311 3.76 1.53 -13.44
N SER A 312 3.83 2.85 -13.22
CA SER A 312 2.88 3.82 -13.78
C SER A 312 3.02 3.98 -15.30
N ALA A 313 4.19 3.64 -15.86
CA ALA A 313 4.46 3.66 -17.30
C ALA A 313 4.15 2.31 -17.98
N ARG A 314 3.44 1.41 -17.30
CA ARG A 314 3.12 0.09 -17.81
C ARG A 314 2.07 0.14 -18.91
N ASN A 315 2.42 -0.38 -20.07
CA ASN A 315 1.54 -0.59 -21.20
C ASN A 315 0.87 -1.98 -21.14
N GLU A 316 -0.24 -2.16 -21.84
CA GLU A 316 -0.96 -3.44 -21.91
C GLU A 316 -1.42 -3.68 -23.35
N ALA A 317 -1.18 -4.88 -23.89
CA ALA A 317 -1.78 -5.37 -25.13
C ALA A 317 -2.58 -6.63 -24.85
N ARG A 318 -3.64 -6.83 -25.64
CA ARG A 318 -4.52 -7.98 -25.59
C ARG A 318 -4.59 -8.65 -26.93
N TYR A 319 -4.54 -9.97 -26.89
CA TYR A 319 -4.63 -10.85 -28.04
C TYR A 319 -5.73 -11.88 -27.80
N ASP A 320 -6.34 -12.35 -28.87
CA ASP A 320 -7.35 -13.40 -28.80
C ASP A 320 -6.72 -14.73 -28.37
N ALA A 321 -7.32 -15.43 -27.42
CA ALA A 321 -6.74 -16.65 -26.84
C ALA A 321 -6.83 -17.88 -27.78
N ALA A 322 -7.75 -17.87 -28.74
CA ALA A 322 -7.91 -18.97 -29.68
C ALA A 322 -7.01 -18.83 -30.90
N THR A 323 -6.81 -17.59 -31.36
CA THR A 323 -6.11 -17.32 -32.63
C THR A 323 -4.73 -16.71 -32.47
N GLY A 324 -4.48 -16.00 -31.34
CA GLY A 324 -3.30 -15.18 -31.14
C GLY A 324 -3.36 -13.82 -31.87
N ALA A 325 -4.51 -13.47 -32.45
CA ALA A 325 -4.69 -12.21 -33.18
C ALA A 325 -4.68 -11.00 -32.22
N PHE A 326 -4.08 -9.89 -32.66
CA PHE A 326 -4.09 -8.64 -31.92
C PHE A 326 -5.50 -8.07 -31.77
N LEU A 327 -5.89 -7.67 -30.57
CA LEU A 327 -7.19 -7.08 -30.28
C LEU A 327 -7.10 -5.59 -29.92
N SER A 328 -6.17 -5.23 -29.04
CA SER A 328 -6.01 -3.83 -28.61
C SER A 328 -4.69 -3.64 -27.90
N ALA A 329 -4.20 -2.37 -27.89
CA ALA A 329 -3.14 -1.92 -27.02
C ALA A 329 -3.57 -0.66 -26.27
N GLU A 330 -3.12 -0.53 -25.04
CA GLU A 330 -3.28 0.66 -24.20
C GLU A 330 -1.90 1.12 -23.75
N HIS A 331 -1.51 2.34 -24.14
CA HIS A 331 -0.24 2.92 -23.74
C HIS A 331 -0.44 3.87 -22.55
N ALA A 332 0.47 3.79 -21.59
CA ALA A 332 0.43 4.67 -20.43
C ALA A 332 0.55 6.15 -20.84
N ALA A 333 1.35 6.45 -21.88
CA ALA A 333 1.54 7.80 -22.39
C ALA A 333 0.25 8.43 -22.93
N ASP A 334 -0.64 7.63 -23.52
CA ASP A 334 -1.90 8.12 -24.11
C ASP A 334 -3.04 8.17 -23.08
N THR A 335 -2.78 7.66 -21.88
CA THR A 335 -3.80 7.61 -20.82
C THR A 335 -3.87 8.95 -20.09
N PRO A 336 -5.06 9.58 -19.97
CA PRO A 336 -5.21 10.81 -19.20
C PRO A 336 -4.71 10.67 -17.76
N LEU A 337 -4.07 11.71 -17.21
CA LEU A 337 -3.41 11.68 -15.90
C LEU A 337 -4.33 11.13 -14.77
N GLY A 338 -5.59 11.53 -14.74
CA GLY A 338 -6.53 11.05 -13.73
C GLY A 338 -6.74 9.53 -13.80
N ARG A 339 -6.80 8.96 -15.00
CA ARG A 339 -6.89 7.51 -15.20
C ARG A 339 -5.55 6.82 -14.87
N GLN A 340 -4.41 7.41 -15.22
CA GLN A 340 -3.09 6.89 -14.81
C GLN A 340 -2.99 6.79 -13.28
N ILE A 341 -3.43 7.82 -12.55
CA ILE A 341 -3.47 7.82 -11.08
C ILE A 341 -4.31 6.66 -10.56
N LEU A 342 -5.51 6.45 -11.11
CA LEU A 342 -6.41 5.37 -10.70
C LEU A 342 -5.85 3.98 -10.99
N GLN A 343 -5.22 3.79 -12.14
CA GLN A 343 -4.59 2.52 -12.53
C GLN A 343 -3.32 2.23 -11.70
N SER A 344 -2.66 3.29 -11.21
CA SER A 344 -1.42 3.24 -10.44
C SER A 344 -1.61 3.64 -8.98
N ILE A 345 -2.81 3.42 -8.41
CA ILE A 345 -3.15 3.89 -7.05
C ILE A 345 -2.17 3.37 -5.98
N LEU A 346 -1.57 2.19 -6.17
CA LEU A 346 -0.54 1.65 -5.29
C LEU A 346 0.75 2.45 -5.36
N GLU A 347 1.17 2.84 -6.57
CA GLU A 347 2.36 3.67 -6.78
C GLU A 347 2.17 5.08 -6.18
N VAL A 348 0.95 5.63 -6.30
CA VAL A 348 0.57 6.89 -5.64
C VAL A 348 0.61 6.74 -4.12
N HIS A 349 0.08 5.64 -3.57
CA HIS A 349 0.07 5.34 -2.14
C HIS A 349 1.47 5.20 -1.54
N ARG A 350 2.42 4.69 -2.33
CA ARG A 350 3.83 4.54 -1.96
C ARG A 350 4.69 5.76 -2.29
N GLY A 351 4.14 6.77 -2.97
CA GLY A 351 4.87 7.95 -3.45
C GLY A 351 5.72 7.71 -4.70
N ARG A 352 5.83 6.48 -5.20
CA ARG A 352 6.64 6.13 -6.39
C ARG A 352 6.14 6.75 -7.68
N PHE A 353 4.83 7.01 -7.76
CA PHE A 353 4.23 7.70 -8.91
C PHE A 353 4.89 9.07 -9.18
N PHE A 354 5.38 9.72 -8.13
CA PHE A 354 6.03 11.04 -8.17
C PHE A 354 7.56 10.97 -8.25
N GLY A 355 8.13 9.76 -8.34
CA GLY A 355 9.57 9.50 -8.40
C GLY A 355 10.21 9.14 -7.05
N ASP A 356 11.51 8.79 -7.09
CA ASP A 356 12.23 8.18 -5.97
C ASP A 356 12.33 9.08 -4.72
N LEU A 357 12.46 10.39 -4.90
CA LEU A 357 12.49 11.34 -3.78
C LEU A 357 11.18 11.29 -3.00
N PHE A 358 10.05 11.24 -3.69
CA PHE A 358 8.73 11.14 -3.05
C PHE A 358 8.53 9.75 -2.44
N ALA A 359 9.01 8.68 -3.09
CA ALA A 359 8.99 7.34 -2.52
C ALA A 359 9.73 7.30 -1.17
N LEU A 360 10.91 7.91 -1.10
CA LEU A 360 11.66 8.04 0.15
C LEU A 360 10.90 8.87 1.19
N LEU A 361 10.33 10.01 0.80
CA LEU A 361 9.53 10.87 1.70
C LEU A 361 8.33 10.11 2.27
N PHE A 362 7.61 9.34 1.45
CA PHE A 362 6.47 8.54 1.90
C PHE A 362 6.91 7.40 2.83
N CYS A 363 8.02 6.74 2.55
CA CYS A 363 8.60 5.74 3.45
C CYS A 363 8.98 6.35 4.81
N LEU A 364 9.67 7.50 4.82
CA LEU A 364 10.03 8.21 6.05
C LEU A 364 8.77 8.69 6.82
N ALA A 365 7.73 9.12 6.13
CA ALA A 365 6.46 9.45 6.74
C ALA A 365 5.83 8.21 7.39
N ALA A 366 5.82 7.07 6.72
CA ALA A 366 5.32 5.82 7.25
C ALA A 366 6.11 5.39 8.51
N LEU A 367 7.44 5.49 8.49
CA LEU A 367 8.31 5.24 9.64
C LEU A 367 8.10 6.23 10.80
N ALA A 368 7.65 7.44 10.54
CA ALA A 368 7.35 8.43 11.57
C ALA A 368 6.04 8.12 12.33
N MET A 369 5.16 7.27 11.81
CA MET A 369 3.87 6.96 12.44
C MET A 369 3.99 6.39 13.86
N PRO A 370 4.89 5.41 14.16
CA PRO A 370 5.15 4.99 15.54
C PRO A 370 5.62 6.15 16.43
N GLY A 371 6.40 7.07 15.88
CA GLY A 371 6.85 8.27 16.60
C GLY A 371 5.68 9.17 17.01
N PHE A 372 4.65 9.31 16.18
CA PHE A 372 3.43 10.02 16.53
C PHE A 372 2.65 9.32 17.65
N ALA A 373 2.52 8.01 17.60
CA ALA A 373 1.90 7.24 18.68
C ALA A 373 2.66 7.40 20.00
N ALA A 374 3.99 7.25 19.96
CA ALA A 374 4.85 7.40 21.13
C ALA A 374 4.81 8.82 21.70
N THR A 375 4.93 9.86 20.86
CA THR A 375 4.88 11.25 21.32
C THR A 375 3.50 11.64 21.85
N GLY A 376 2.43 11.16 21.21
CA GLY A 376 1.06 11.35 21.68
C GLY A 376 0.82 10.73 23.05
N LEU A 377 1.24 9.48 23.24
CA LEU A 377 1.18 8.78 24.53
C LEU A 377 2.01 9.51 25.60
N THR A 378 3.23 9.92 25.27
CA THR A 378 4.09 10.70 26.19
C THR A 378 3.40 11.99 26.62
N LEU A 379 2.82 12.73 25.70
CA LEU A 379 2.07 13.97 25.99
C LEU A 379 0.86 13.72 26.89
N TYR A 380 0.14 12.62 26.68
CA TYR A 380 -0.98 12.20 27.52
C TYR A 380 -0.52 11.89 28.96
N ILE A 381 0.55 11.10 29.12
CA ILE A 381 1.11 10.72 30.44
C ILE A 381 1.61 11.96 31.18
N LEU A 382 2.39 12.82 30.53
CA LEU A 382 2.92 14.05 31.15
C LEU A 382 1.80 14.99 31.58
N ARG A 383 0.71 15.06 30.83
CA ARG A 383 -0.48 15.84 31.22
C ARG A 383 -1.14 15.26 32.47
N ARG A 384 -1.36 13.92 32.51
CA ARG A 384 -1.98 13.25 33.67
C ARG A 384 -1.17 13.47 34.95
N ARG A 385 0.16 13.35 34.85
CA ARG A 385 1.06 13.60 36.02
C ARG A 385 0.98 15.02 36.53
N ALA A 386 0.81 16.00 35.65
CA ALA A 386 0.68 17.42 36.05
C ALA A 386 -0.68 17.76 36.71
N THR A 387 -1.71 16.93 36.55
CA THR A 387 -3.04 17.12 37.12
C THR A 387 -3.26 16.40 38.47
N VAL A 388 -2.31 15.55 38.90
CA VAL A 388 -2.37 14.92 40.23
C VAL A 388 -1.91 15.94 41.25
N PRO A 389 -2.77 16.36 42.21
CA PRO A 389 -2.35 17.28 43.25
C PRO A 389 -1.22 16.66 44.05
N CYS A 390 -0.10 17.41 44.18
CA CYS A 390 0.95 17.04 45.09
C CYS A 390 0.31 17.05 46.51
N ARG A 391 0.11 15.86 47.10
CA ARG A 391 -0.27 15.75 48.51
C ARG A 391 0.82 16.51 49.30
N ARG A 392 0.58 17.76 49.66
CA ARG A 392 1.44 18.48 50.61
C ARG A 392 1.59 17.60 51.84
N ARG A 393 2.80 17.12 52.09
CA ARG A 393 3.17 16.63 53.43
C ARG A 393 2.77 17.74 54.40
N ALA A 394 1.83 17.46 55.29
CA ALA A 394 1.53 18.36 56.41
C ALA A 394 2.86 18.63 57.12
N PRO A 395 3.18 19.90 57.45
CA PRO A 395 4.32 20.20 58.27
C PRO A 395 4.14 19.45 59.60
N GLY A 396 5.13 18.60 59.93
CA GLY A 396 5.14 17.81 61.14
C GLY A 396 4.85 18.72 62.33
N GLY A 397 3.86 18.33 63.14
CA GLY A 397 3.47 19.03 64.35
C GLY A 397 4.68 19.24 65.22
N ALA A 398 4.94 20.49 65.56
CA ALA A 398 5.86 20.89 66.63
C ALA A 398 5.36 20.27 67.95
N SER A 399 6.13 19.36 68.52
CA SER A 399 5.93 18.83 69.85
C SER A 399 6.06 19.99 70.85
N PRO A 400 5.09 20.24 71.75
CA PRO A 400 5.28 21.23 72.86
C PRO A 400 6.29 20.63 73.84
N ARG A 401 7.43 21.28 74.01
CA ARG A 401 8.32 21.03 75.10
C ARG A 401 7.61 21.58 76.37
N GLY A 402 7.20 20.67 77.26
CA GLY A 402 6.83 21.01 78.61
C GLY A 402 8.04 21.48 79.36
N GLY A 403 7.87 22.60 80.13
CA GLY A 403 8.73 23.04 81.19
C GLY A 403 8.28 22.48 82.53
#